data_c4730699ab9654ecb7819db7212e475c
#
_entry.id   c4730699ab9654ecb7819db7212e475c
#
_cell.length_a   1.000
_cell.length_b   1.000
_cell.length_c   1.000
_cell.angle_alpha   90.00
_cell.angle_beta   90.00
_cell.angle_gamma   90.00
#
_symmetry.space_group_name_H-M   'P 1'
#
loop_
_entity.id
_entity.type
_entity.pdbx_description
1 polymer ?
#
loop_
_entity_poly.entity_id
_entity_poly.type
_entity_poly.pdbx_seq_one_letter_code
_entity_poly.pdbx_strand_id
1 'polypeptide(L)'
;MRDVLYYSELVEYINSLDADKAASFTHYLHSISEKTDKYSTNRDNLYWYDSLPDFKSFIWDVPFPPVKNPKFTFIDLFAGIGGMRIAFQNNGGQCLFSSEYDKAAQKSYEMNYGEVPFGDITQIDSDDIPDHDILIAGFPCQAFSIAGYQKGFEDPRGNMFFETARIIHDKKPRAFLLENVKNLVSHDHGKTFQVIKKVLKEELGYSFIPFVLNSKDYGQVPQTRERIYMVGFRNEAKYDNYENNIGVYHFRLDKEYRTLLKNREMTNISTMNFKIPVPLKLTIGIS
;
A
#
# COMPACT_ATOMS: atom_id res chain seq x y z
N MET A 1 -5.17 -31.66 22.96
CA MET A 1 -5.38 -30.68 21.91
C MET A 1 -5.23 -29.30 22.55
N ARG A 2 -4.28 -28.46 22.14
CA ARG A 2 -4.17 -27.11 22.69
C ARG A 2 -5.33 -26.28 22.14
N ASP A 3 -6.04 -25.57 22.99
CA ASP A 3 -7.15 -24.71 22.58
C ASP A 3 -6.67 -23.37 22.03
N VAL A 4 -5.40 -23.00 22.28
CA VAL A 4 -4.78 -21.74 21.88
C VAL A 4 -3.38 -21.99 21.37
N LEU A 5 -3.00 -21.35 20.26
CA LEU A 5 -1.65 -21.37 19.69
C LEU A 5 -1.13 -19.94 19.60
N TYR A 6 0.12 -19.72 20.00
CA TYR A 6 0.78 -18.43 19.86
C TYR A 6 1.62 -18.38 18.58
N TYR A 7 1.71 -17.20 17.95
CA TYR A 7 2.52 -17.03 16.75
C TYR A 7 3.99 -17.42 16.98
N SER A 8 4.56 -17.06 18.15
CA SER A 8 5.92 -17.44 18.51
C SER A 8 6.17 -18.97 18.50
N GLU A 9 5.14 -19.78 18.74
CA GLU A 9 5.23 -21.24 18.68
C GLU A 9 5.25 -21.77 17.23
N LEU A 10 4.78 -20.97 16.26
CA LEU A 10 4.77 -21.31 14.83
C LEU A 10 6.07 -20.95 14.11
N VAL A 11 6.91 -20.10 14.69
CA VAL A 11 8.10 -19.53 14.02
C VAL A 11 9.04 -20.63 13.50
N GLU A 12 9.26 -21.71 14.26
CA GLU A 12 10.11 -22.82 13.80
C GLU A 12 9.52 -23.51 12.56
N TYR A 13 8.21 -23.71 12.55
CA TYR A 13 7.51 -24.30 11.41
C TYR A 13 7.59 -23.38 10.18
N ILE A 14 7.29 -22.10 10.34
CA ILE A 14 7.37 -21.11 9.27
C ILE A 14 8.79 -21.06 8.67
N ASN A 15 9.82 -21.07 9.51
CA ASN A 15 11.21 -21.06 9.08
C ASN A 15 11.63 -22.35 8.36
N SER A 16 10.88 -23.44 8.50
CA SER A 16 11.10 -24.69 7.75
C SER A 16 10.50 -24.67 6.34
N LEU A 17 9.63 -23.72 6.03
CA LEU A 17 8.98 -23.58 4.73
C LEU A 17 9.88 -22.82 3.75
N ASP A 18 9.67 -23.06 2.45
CA ASP A 18 10.22 -22.13 1.44
C ASP A 18 9.55 -20.73 1.56
N ALA A 19 10.21 -19.71 0.98
CA ALA A 19 9.82 -18.31 1.17
C ALA A 19 8.38 -18.03 0.70
N ASP A 20 7.95 -18.64 -0.40
CA ASP A 20 6.61 -18.40 -0.96
C ASP A 20 5.54 -19.08 -0.12
N LYS A 21 5.80 -20.30 0.37
CA LYS A 21 4.90 -20.98 1.30
C LYS A 21 4.84 -20.28 2.65
N ALA A 22 5.97 -19.80 3.17
CA ALA A 22 6.01 -19.05 4.41
C ALA A 22 5.16 -17.76 4.28
N ALA A 23 5.32 -17.01 3.18
CA ALA A 23 4.53 -15.82 2.91
C ALA A 23 3.04 -16.14 2.79
N SER A 24 2.67 -17.13 1.95
CA SER A 24 1.28 -17.56 1.78
C SER A 24 0.65 -17.99 3.11
N PHE A 25 1.39 -18.73 3.93
CA PHE A 25 0.91 -19.21 5.21
C PHE A 25 0.62 -18.09 6.19
N THR A 26 1.56 -17.16 6.35
CA THR A 26 1.39 -16.06 7.31
C THR A 26 0.28 -15.08 6.90
N HIS A 27 0.13 -14.80 5.61
CA HIS A 27 -1.01 -14.00 5.10
C HIS A 27 -2.35 -14.72 5.30
N TYR A 28 -2.37 -16.05 5.10
CA TYR A 28 -3.56 -16.86 5.39
C TYR A 28 -3.93 -16.81 6.87
N LEU A 29 -2.98 -16.97 7.78
CA LEU A 29 -3.23 -16.86 9.22
C LEU A 29 -3.85 -15.50 9.58
N HIS A 30 -3.37 -14.43 8.97
CA HIS A 30 -3.96 -13.10 9.14
C HIS A 30 -5.42 -13.05 8.67
N SER A 31 -5.75 -13.71 7.56
CA SER A 31 -7.10 -13.70 7.00
C SER A 31 -8.10 -14.50 7.82
N ILE A 32 -7.65 -15.58 8.49
CA ILE A 32 -8.53 -16.46 9.30
C ILE A 32 -8.63 -16.05 10.76
N SER A 33 -7.73 -15.20 11.26
CA SER A 33 -7.73 -14.77 12.67
C SER A 33 -9.04 -14.08 13.08
N GLU A 34 -9.86 -13.69 12.10
CA GLU A 34 -11.23 -13.27 12.29
C GLU A 34 -12.12 -13.84 11.19
N LYS A 35 -13.24 -14.46 11.57
CA LYS A 35 -14.28 -15.04 10.71
C LYS A 35 -14.83 -14.00 9.72
N THR A 36 -14.07 -13.64 8.73
CA THR A 36 -14.57 -12.87 7.61
C THR A 36 -14.62 -13.78 6.40
N ASP A 37 -15.74 -14.48 6.22
CA ASP A 37 -16.10 -15.21 4.99
C ASP A 37 -16.07 -14.33 3.72
N LYS A 38 -15.68 -13.08 3.86
CA LYS A 38 -15.80 -12.06 2.83
C LYS A 38 -14.58 -11.93 1.92
N TYR A 39 -13.43 -12.47 2.35
CA TYR A 39 -12.19 -12.33 1.60
C TYR A 39 -11.60 -13.71 1.34
N SER A 40 -12.05 -14.30 0.26
CA SER A 40 -11.43 -15.49 -0.31
C SER A 40 -10.02 -15.10 -0.79
N THR A 41 -9.01 -15.35 0.03
CA THR A 41 -7.68 -15.61 -0.52
C THR A 41 -7.84 -16.79 -1.47
N ASN A 42 -7.17 -16.76 -2.61
CA ASN A 42 -7.26 -17.79 -3.64
C ASN A 42 -6.96 -19.16 -2.99
N ARG A 43 -8.02 -19.89 -2.58
CA ARG A 43 -7.90 -21.14 -1.79
C ARG A 43 -7.32 -22.29 -2.62
N ASP A 44 -7.30 -22.14 -3.95
CA ASP A 44 -6.96 -23.23 -4.84
C ASP A 44 -5.48 -23.64 -4.78
N ASN A 45 -4.60 -22.79 -4.24
CA ASN A 45 -3.17 -23.08 -4.07
C ASN A 45 -2.77 -23.51 -2.63
N LEU A 46 -3.74 -23.77 -1.75
CA LEU A 46 -3.49 -23.94 -0.32
C LEU A 46 -3.75 -25.37 0.22
N TYR A 47 -3.65 -26.40 -0.62
CA TYR A 47 -3.89 -27.80 -0.25
C TYR A 47 -3.06 -28.32 0.94
N TRP A 48 -1.93 -27.67 1.24
CA TRP A 48 -1.09 -28.07 2.33
C TRP A 48 -1.55 -27.57 3.71
N TYR A 49 -2.54 -26.68 3.79
CA TYR A 49 -3.13 -26.23 5.05
C TYR A 49 -3.97 -27.30 5.74
N ASP A 50 -4.42 -28.35 5.02
CA ASP A 50 -5.11 -29.48 5.61
C ASP A 50 -4.23 -30.26 6.61
N SER A 51 -2.91 -30.04 6.56
CA SER A 51 -1.95 -30.63 7.50
C SER A 51 -1.64 -29.77 8.73
N LEU A 52 -2.26 -28.58 8.84
CA LEU A 52 -2.02 -27.70 9.99
C LEU A 52 -2.61 -28.26 11.28
N PRO A 53 -1.98 -27.96 12.44
CA PRO A 53 -2.53 -28.34 13.72
C PRO A 53 -3.93 -27.78 13.89
N ASP A 54 -4.86 -28.64 14.31
CA ASP A 54 -6.21 -28.22 14.72
C ASP A 54 -6.09 -27.37 15.99
N PHE A 55 -6.26 -26.06 15.89
CA PHE A 55 -6.30 -25.13 17.00
C PHE A 55 -7.58 -24.27 16.95
N LYS A 56 -8.19 -24.05 18.12
CA LYS A 56 -9.47 -23.34 18.21
C LYS A 56 -9.32 -21.82 18.21
N SER A 57 -8.17 -21.32 18.61
CA SER A 57 -7.86 -19.90 18.62
C SER A 57 -6.38 -19.66 18.38
N PHE A 58 -6.06 -18.50 17.80
CA PHE A 58 -4.71 -18.08 17.49
C PHE A 58 -4.43 -16.73 18.15
N ILE A 59 -3.25 -16.58 18.78
CA ILE A 59 -2.82 -15.34 19.42
C ILE A 59 -1.60 -14.80 18.69
N TRP A 60 -1.75 -13.60 18.17
CA TRP A 60 -0.67 -12.82 17.61
C TRP A 60 0.10 -12.13 18.74
N ASP A 61 1.16 -12.77 19.22
CA ASP A 61 2.09 -12.20 20.20
C ASP A 61 3.21 -11.38 19.51
N VAL A 62 2.78 -10.46 18.66
CA VAL A 62 3.63 -9.57 17.85
C VAL A 62 3.31 -8.10 18.16
N PRO A 63 4.25 -7.15 17.90
CA PRO A 63 4.05 -5.73 18.21
C PRO A 63 2.81 -5.10 17.57
N PHE A 64 2.49 -5.51 16.34
CA PHE A 64 1.37 -4.96 15.57
C PHE A 64 0.47 -6.07 15.04
N PRO A 65 -0.37 -6.67 15.90
CA PRO A 65 -1.28 -7.74 15.50
C PRO A 65 -2.32 -7.28 14.49
N PRO A 66 -2.99 -8.21 13.76
CA PRO A 66 -4.05 -7.88 12.83
C PRO A 66 -5.17 -7.05 13.46
N VAL A 67 -5.82 -6.23 12.65
CA VAL A 67 -6.96 -5.42 13.10
C VAL A 67 -8.19 -6.30 13.29
N LYS A 68 -8.83 -6.16 14.44
CA LYS A 68 -10.14 -6.75 14.69
C LYS A 68 -11.23 -5.98 13.94
N ASN A 69 -12.10 -6.69 13.22
CA ASN A 69 -13.22 -6.12 12.44
C ASN A 69 -12.73 -5.06 11.41
N PRO A 70 -12.00 -5.46 10.39
CA PRO A 70 -11.44 -4.53 9.40
C PRO A 70 -12.55 -3.80 8.64
N LYS A 71 -12.31 -2.52 8.36
CA LYS A 71 -13.21 -1.63 7.61
C LYS A 71 -12.95 -1.67 6.11
N PHE A 72 -11.72 -1.98 5.72
CA PHE A 72 -11.26 -2.06 4.34
C PHE A 72 -10.04 -2.97 4.26
N THR A 73 -9.71 -3.41 3.06
CA THR A 73 -8.55 -4.24 2.77
C THR A 73 -7.49 -3.47 1.98
N PHE A 74 -6.23 -3.85 2.14
CA PHE A 74 -5.15 -3.25 1.37
C PHE A 74 -4.01 -4.24 1.12
N ILE A 75 -3.17 -3.90 0.13
CA ILE A 75 -1.89 -4.57 -0.10
C ILE A 75 -0.75 -3.57 0.07
N ASP A 76 0.44 -4.06 0.48
CA ASP A 76 1.63 -3.24 0.77
C ASP A 76 2.80 -3.70 -0.12
N LEU A 77 3.09 -2.94 -1.18
CA LEU A 77 4.18 -3.23 -2.11
C LEU A 77 5.43 -2.43 -1.73
N PHE A 78 6.59 -3.08 -1.88
CA PHE A 78 7.87 -2.51 -1.40
C PHE A 78 7.78 -2.13 0.07
N ALA A 79 7.25 -3.06 0.86
CA ALA A 79 6.75 -2.83 2.21
C ALA A 79 7.84 -2.37 3.20
N GLY A 80 9.12 -2.64 2.91
CA GLY A 80 10.21 -2.34 3.82
C GLY A 80 9.99 -3.04 5.16
N ILE A 81 10.05 -2.28 6.24
CA ILE A 81 9.75 -2.77 7.60
C ILE A 81 8.29 -2.58 8.01
N GLY A 82 7.41 -2.17 7.08
CA GLY A 82 5.98 -1.99 7.30
C GLY A 82 5.55 -0.60 7.77
N GLY A 83 6.32 0.44 7.46
CA GLY A 83 6.01 1.81 7.93
C GLY A 83 4.69 2.37 7.40
N MET A 84 4.31 2.09 6.15
CA MET A 84 3.00 2.47 5.61
C MET A 84 1.90 1.55 6.12
N ARG A 85 2.17 0.25 6.25
CA ARG A 85 1.20 -0.71 6.78
C ARG A 85 0.63 -0.28 8.13
N ILE A 86 1.48 0.12 9.10
CA ILE A 86 1.00 0.51 10.42
C ILE A 86 0.02 1.69 10.36
N ALA A 87 0.23 2.64 9.43
CA ALA A 87 -0.68 3.77 9.25
C ALA A 87 -2.07 3.33 8.77
N PHE A 88 -2.12 2.40 7.81
CA PHE A 88 -3.38 1.84 7.31
C PHE A 88 -4.06 0.93 8.32
N GLN A 89 -3.29 0.08 9.00
CA GLN A 89 -3.79 -0.81 10.04
C GLN A 89 -4.39 -0.04 11.22
N ASN A 90 -3.75 1.05 11.67
CA ASN A 90 -4.27 1.93 12.72
C ASN A 90 -5.58 2.66 12.33
N ASN A 91 -5.89 2.74 11.03
CA ASN A 91 -7.16 3.27 10.52
C ASN A 91 -8.22 2.19 10.25
N GLY A 92 -7.95 0.95 10.61
CA GLY A 92 -8.86 -0.17 10.49
C GLY A 92 -8.72 -0.97 9.20
N GLY A 93 -7.58 -0.86 8.50
CA GLY A 93 -7.29 -1.65 7.31
C GLY A 93 -6.71 -3.01 7.66
N GLN A 94 -7.07 -4.04 6.89
CA GLN A 94 -6.44 -5.35 6.90
C GLN A 94 -5.50 -5.49 5.71
N CYS A 95 -4.25 -5.84 5.97
CA CYS A 95 -3.29 -6.18 4.92
C CYS A 95 -3.57 -7.61 4.43
N LEU A 96 -3.81 -7.77 3.13
CA LEU A 96 -4.05 -9.09 2.51
C LEU A 96 -2.83 -9.65 1.82
N PHE A 97 -1.89 -8.77 1.45
CA PHE A 97 -0.70 -9.14 0.71
C PHE A 97 0.39 -8.10 0.94
N SER A 98 1.62 -8.53 1.11
CA SER A 98 2.78 -7.63 1.14
C SER A 98 3.93 -8.22 0.34
N SER A 99 4.73 -7.36 -0.28
CA SER A 99 5.96 -7.77 -0.97
C SER A 99 7.13 -6.89 -0.59
N GLU A 100 8.29 -7.52 -0.38
CA GLU A 100 9.55 -6.85 -0.09
C GLU A 100 10.71 -7.72 -0.58
N TYR A 101 11.65 -7.11 -1.30
CA TYR A 101 12.80 -7.82 -1.87
C TYR A 101 13.93 -8.00 -0.87
N ASP A 102 14.20 -6.99 -0.02
CA ASP A 102 15.30 -6.99 0.93
C ASP A 102 15.04 -7.95 2.09
N LYS A 103 15.92 -8.95 2.26
CA LYS A 103 15.78 -10.00 3.28
C LYS A 103 15.84 -9.46 4.72
N ALA A 104 16.62 -8.39 4.97
CA ALA A 104 16.71 -7.82 6.30
C ALA A 104 15.43 -7.03 6.63
N ALA A 105 14.87 -6.34 5.64
CA ALA A 105 13.59 -5.66 5.78
C ALA A 105 12.44 -6.67 5.98
N GLN A 106 12.40 -7.78 5.20
CA GLN A 106 11.44 -8.87 5.40
C GLN A 106 11.44 -9.40 6.83
N LYS A 107 12.64 -9.68 7.37
CA LYS A 107 12.76 -10.16 8.74
C LYS A 107 12.24 -9.17 9.77
N SER A 108 12.51 -7.89 9.59
CA SER A 108 11.98 -6.83 10.47
C SER A 108 10.47 -6.71 10.35
N TYR A 109 9.94 -6.86 9.14
CA TYR A 109 8.50 -6.87 8.88
C TYR A 109 7.82 -8.04 9.58
N GLU A 110 8.38 -9.24 9.44
CA GLU A 110 7.90 -10.46 10.12
C GLU A 110 7.88 -10.27 11.65
N MET A 111 8.95 -9.75 12.23
CA MET A 111 9.01 -9.47 13.67
C MET A 111 7.94 -8.47 14.12
N ASN A 112 7.57 -7.51 13.26
CA ASN A 112 6.58 -6.49 13.57
C ASN A 112 5.14 -7.00 13.47
N TYR A 113 4.85 -7.82 12.47
CA TYR A 113 3.49 -8.16 12.07
C TYR A 113 3.17 -9.66 12.16
N GLY A 114 4.17 -10.51 12.36
CA GLY A 114 4.00 -11.96 12.30
C GLY A 114 3.70 -12.49 10.89
N GLU A 115 4.04 -11.73 9.87
CA GLU A 115 3.70 -11.99 8.48
C GLU A 115 4.95 -11.86 7.61
N VAL A 116 5.29 -12.92 6.89
CA VAL A 116 6.42 -12.95 5.97
C VAL A 116 5.98 -12.30 4.65
N PRO A 117 6.58 -11.19 4.20
CA PRO A 117 6.27 -10.64 2.89
C PRO A 117 6.68 -11.60 1.77
N PHE A 118 5.92 -11.60 0.68
CA PHE A 118 6.37 -12.18 -0.58
C PHE A 118 7.65 -11.48 -1.05
N GLY A 119 8.42 -12.14 -1.90
CA GLY A 119 9.71 -11.64 -2.37
C GLY A 119 9.58 -10.51 -3.40
N ASP A 120 10.30 -10.70 -4.50
CA ASP A 120 10.38 -9.74 -5.59
C ASP A 120 9.04 -9.64 -6.35
N ILE A 121 8.41 -8.47 -6.31
CA ILE A 121 7.12 -8.22 -6.96
C ILE A 121 7.16 -8.42 -8.47
N THR A 122 8.33 -8.34 -9.10
CA THR A 122 8.49 -8.60 -10.54
C THR A 122 8.32 -10.07 -10.91
N GLN A 123 8.40 -10.97 -9.93
CA GLN A 123 8.25 -12.42 -10.09
C GLN A 123 6.84 -12.90 -9.72
N ILE A 124 5.96 -12.00 -9.29
CA ILE A 124 4.63 -12.35 -8.78
C ILE A 124 3.61 -12.01 -9.85
N ASP A 125 2.80 -13.02 -10.22
CA ASP A 125 1.67 -12.80 -11.12
C ASP A 125 0.58 -11.99 -10.41
N SER A 126 -0.06 -11.10 -11.14
CA SER A 126 -1.21 -10.34 -10.62
C SER A 126 -2.34 -11.25 -10.17
N ASP A 127 -2.51 -12.41 -10.80
CA ASP A 127 -3.57 -13.36 -10.44
C ASP A 127 -3.36 -13.98 -9.04
N ASP A 128 -2.11 -14.05 -8.57
CA ASP A 128 -1.78 -14.53 -7.22
C ASP A 128 -2.02 -13.47 -6.13
N ILE A 129 -2.26 -12.22 -6.52
CA ILE A 129 -2.54 -11.13 -5.60
C ILE A 129 -4.04 -11.07 -5.32
N PRO A 130 -4.50 -11.08 -4.06
CA PRO A 130 -5.93 -11.01 -3.74
C PRO A 130 -6.55 -9.67 -4.14
N ASP A 131 -7.86 -9.66 -4.42
CA ASP A 131 -8.61 -8.42 -4.60
C ASP A 131 -8.61 -7.60 -3.31
N HIS A 132 -8.46 -6.29 -3.44
CA HIS A 132 -8.30 -5.38 -2.31
C HIS A 132 -8.89 -4.00 -2.61
N ASP A 133 -9.21 -3.25 -1.55
CA ASP A 133 -9.76 -1.90 -1.70
C ASP A 133 -8.68 -0.87 -2.03
N ILE A 134 -7.49 -0.98 -1.41
CA ILE A 134 -6.44 0.04 -1.50
C ILE A 134 -5.08 -0.61 -1.78
N LEU A 135 -4.34 -0.07 -2.73
CA LEU A 135 -2.95 -0.41 -2.95
C LEU A 135 -2.05 0.67 -2.33
N ILE A 136 -1.11 0.26 -1.48
CA ILE A 136 -0.05 1.16 -1.00
C ILE A 136 1.30 0.69 -1.51
N ALA A 137 2.17 1.64 -1.90
CA ALA A 137 3.50 1.32 -2.41
C ALA A 137 4.51 2.44 -2.17
N GLY A 138 5.63 2.11 -1.54
CA GLY A 138 6.81 2.97 -1.43
C GLY A 138 7.87 2.54 -2.45
N PHE A 139 7.61 2.71 -3.75
CA PHE A 139 8.50 2.19 -4.78
C PHE A 139 9.84 2.93 -4.83
N PRO A 140 10.99 2.24 -5.08
CA PRO A 140 12.29 2.86 -5.12
C PRO A 140 12.45 3.82 -6.31
N CYS A 141 13.13 4.96 -6.07
CA CYS A 141 13.49 5.92 -7.11
C CYS A 141 14.74 5.42 -7.87
N GLN A 142 14.58 4.32 -8.61
CA GLN A 142 15.61 3.89 -9.56
C GLN A 142 15.47 4.63 -10.88
N ALA A 143 16.55 4.68 -11.66
CA ALA A 143 16.60 5.44 -12.90
C ALA A 143 15.40 5.15 -13.80
N PHE A 144 14.53 6.13 -13.91
CA PHE A 144 13.36 6.09 -14.78
C PHE A 144 13.88 6.11 -16.23
N SER A 145 13.89 4.97 -16.90
CA SER A 145 14.22 4.92 -18.32
C SER A 145 13.00 5.32 -19.13
N ILE A 146 13.07 6.49 -19.80
CA ILE A 146 12.04 6.90 -20.77
C ILE A 146 11.90 5.86 -21.90
N ALA A 147 12.95 5.10 -22.19
CA ALA A 147 12.90 3.98 -23.12
C ALA A 147 11.97 2.85 -22.66
N GLY A 148 11.83 2.63 -21.34
CA GLY A 148 10.84 1.70 -20.77
C GLY A 148 9.41 2.17 -20.98
N TYR A 149 9.15 3.48 -20.89
CA TYR A 149 7.82 4.04 -21.15
C TYR A 149 7.31 3.79 -22.58
N GLN A 150 8.22 3.84 -23.59
CA GLN A 150 7.82 3.60 -25.00
C GLN A 150 7.41 2.16 -25.28
N LYS A 151 7.75 1.22 -24.41
CA LYS A 151 7.36 -0.20 -24.49
C LYS A 151 6.12 -0.56 -23.65
N GLY A 152 5.58 0.40 -22.91
CA GLY A 152 4.41 0.18 -22.05
C GLY A 152 4.68 -0.78 -20.89
N PHE A 153 3.66 -1.51 -20.48
CA PHE A 153 3.71 -2.51 -19.40
C PHE A 153 4.53 -3.77 -19.75
N GLU A 154 4.99 -3.89 -21.00
CA GLU A 154 5.68 -5.09 -21.52
C GLU A 154 7.22 -5.03 -21.38
N ASP A 155 7.83 -3.96 -20.80
CA ASP A 155 9.28 -3.91 -20.64
C ASP A 155 9.74 -4.68 -19.38
N PRO A 156 10.37 -5.86 -19.54
CA PRO A 156 10.79 -6.71 -18.41
C PRO A 156 11.98 -6.13 -17.62
N ARG A 157 12.46 -4.93 -17.92
CA ARG A 157 13.64 -4.31 -17.29
C ARG A 157 13.28 -3.40 -16.11
N GLY A 158 12.12 -3.65 -15.48
CA GLY A 158 11.90 -3.42 -14.08
C GLY A 158 12.03 -1.99 -13.58
N ASN A 159 11.27 -1.06 -14.16
CA ASN A 159 10.97 0.14 -13.39
C ASN A 159 9.85 -0.20 -12.37
N MET A 160 10.17 -0.15 -11.08
CA MET A 160 9.26 -0.53 -10.00
C MET A 160 7.94 0.26 -10.00
N PHE A 161 7.91 1.45 -10.60
CA PHE A 161 6.68 2.17 -10.84
C PHE A 161 5.77 1.43 -11.83
N PHE A 162 6.31 0.88 -12.93
CA PHE A 162 5.49 0.14 -13.90
C PHE A 162 4.98 -1.18 -13.33
N GLU A 163 5.73 -1.85 -12.45
CA GLU A 163 5.20 -3.00 -11.70
C GLU A 163 4.02 -2.59 -10.81
N THR A 164 4.13 -1.46 -10.10
CA THR A 164 3.01 -0.91 -9.34
C THR A 164 1.81 -0.59 -10.25
N ALA A 165 2.06 0.03 -11.40
CA ALA A 165 1.03 0.38 -12.37
C ALA A 165 0.37 -0.87 -12.99
N ARG A 166 1.14 -1.95 -13.25
CA ARG A 166 0.63 -3.26 -13.68
C ARG A 166 -0.40 -3.80 -12.71
N ILE A 167 -0.05 -3.84 -11.43
CA ILE A 167 -0.95 -4.36 -10.39
C ILE A 167 -2.19 -3.45 -10.24
N ILE A 168 -2.04 -2.13 -10.32
CA ILE A 168 -3.19 -1.21 -10.33
C ILE A 168 -4.10 -1.48 -11.54
N HIS A 169 -3.51 -1.72 -12.72
CA HIS A 169 -4.25 -2.04 -13.94
C HIS A 169 -5.06 -3.33 -13.79
N ASP A 170 -4.41 -4.40 -13.31
CA ASP A 170 -5.00 -5.73 -13.26
C ASP A 170 -6.03 -5.86 -12.12
N LYS A 171 -5.69 -5.39 -10.93
CA LYS A 171 -6.54 -5.52 -9.73
C LYS A 171 -7.55 -4.40 -9.55
N LYS A 172 -7.36 -3.26 -10.20
CA LYS A 172 -8.30 -2.12 -10.18
C LYS A 172 -8.78 -1.74 -8.78
N PRO A 173 -7.86 -1.50 -7.81
CA PRO A 173 -8.26 -1.11 -6.45
C PRO A 173 -9.12 0.15 -6.48
N ARG A 174 -9.91 0.39 -5.43
CA ARG A 174 -10.74 1.60 -5.32
C ARG A 174 -9.88 2.87 -5.17
N ALA A 175 -8.71 2.71 -4.53
CA ALA A 175 -7.75 3.79 -4.32
C ALA A 175 -6.32 3.26 -4.28
N PHE A 176 -5.38 4.17 -4.44
CA PHE A 176 -3.97 3.89 -4.14
C PHE A 176 -3.33 5.05 -3.36
N LEU A 177 -2.26 4.74 -2.63
CA LEU A 177 -1.32 5.70 -2.07
C LEU A 177 0.10 5.27 -2.43
N LEU A 178 0.78 6.09 -3.23
CA LEU A 178 2.17 5.86 -3.64
C LEU A 178 3.09 6.87 -2.94
N GLU A 179 4.25 6.40 -2.49
CA GLU A 179 5.28 7.24 -1.84
C GLU A 179 6.58 7.21 -2.63
N ASN A 180 7.26 8.35 -2.66
CA ASN A 180 8.63 8.43 -3.18
C ASN A 180 9.39 9.61 -2.56
N VAL A 181 10.67 9.75 -2.90
CA VAL A 181 11.45 10.92 -2.50
C VAL A 181 10.93 12.18 -3.21
N LYS A 182 10.99 13.35 -2.54
CA LYS A 182 10.58 14.65 -3.12
C LYS A 182 11.22 14.92 -4.48
N ASN A 183 12.49 14.52 -4.66
CA ASN A 183 13.23 14.76 -5.91
C ASN A 183 12.62 14.09 -7.14
N LEU A 184 11.69 13.15 -6.98
CA LEU A 184 10.92 12.56 -8.09
C LEU A 184 10.23 13.64 -8.94
N VAL A 185 9.76 14.71 -8.30
CA VAL A 185 9.06 15.83 -8.98
C VAL A 185 9.96 16.54 -9.99
N SER A 186 11.24 16.70 -9.67
CA SER A 186 12.22 17.40 -10.51
C SER A 186 13.11 16.45 -11.33
N HIS A 187 12.98 15.14 -11.12
CA HIS A 187 13.80 14.15 -11.81
C HIS A 187 13.63 14.25 -13.33
N ASP A 188 14.75 14.22 -14.06
CA ASP A 188 14.79 14.42 -15.52
C ASP A 188 13.99 15.64 -15.98
N HIS A 189 14.28 16.80 -15.37
CA HIS A 189 13.57 18.06 -15.67
C HIS A 189 12.03 17.95 -15.53
N GLY A 190 11.54 17.11 -14.61
CA GLY A 190 10.12 16.88 -14.35
C GLY A 190 9.47 15.86 -15.28
N LYS A 191 10.14 15.32 -16.28
CA LYS A 191 9.58 14.37 -17.24
C LYS A 191 9.11 13.10 -16.57
N THR A 192 9.89 12.56 -15.62
CA THR A 192 9.52 11.37 -14.86
C THR A 192 8.17 11.53 -14.17
N PHE A 193 7.96 12.66 -13.49
CA PHE A 193 6.72 12.94 -12.79
C PHE A 193 5.52 13.09 -13.75
N GLN A 194 5.74 13.68 -14.92
CA GLN A 194 4.70 13.79 -15.96
C GLN A 194 4.32 12.43 -16.52
N VAL A 195 5.28 11.50 -16.70
CA VAL A 195 5.00 10.13 -17.12
C VAL A 195 4.14 9.41 -16.06
N ILE A 196 4.53 9.47 -14.80
CA ILE A 196 3.75 8.88 -13.69
C ILE A 196 2.31 9.42 -13.69
N LYS A 197 2.16 10.74 -13.76
CA LYS A 197 0.85 11.39 -13.81
C LYS A 197 0.02 10.91 -15.01
N LYS A 198 0.63 10.83 -16.19
CA LYS A 198 -0.04 10.39 -17.41
C LYS A 198 -0.53 8.95 -17.28
N VAL A 199 0.33 8.02 -16.84
CA VAL A 199 -0.03 6.62 -16.64
C VAL A 199 -1.19 6.50 -15.66
N LEU A 200 -1.06 7.09 -14.47
CA LEU A 200 -2.08 6.94 -13.43
C LEU A 200 -3.41 7.63 -13.79
N LYS A 201 -3.36 8.82 -14.40
CA LYS A 201 -4.57 9.60 -14.70
C LYS A 201 -5.19 9.25 -16.04
N GLU A 202 -4.39 9.23 -17.12
CA GLU A 202 -4.92 9.12 -18.48
C GLU A 202 -5.05 7.68 -18.93
N GLU A 203 -4.10 6.81 -18.57
CA GLU A 203 -4.11 5.41 -19.02
C GLU A 203 -4.90 4.51 -18.06
N LEU A 204 -4.75 4.70 -16.73
CA LEU A 204 -5.43 3.89 -15.72
C LEU A 204 -6.74 4.49 -15.21
N GLY A 205 -7.04 5.76 -15.53
CA GLY A 205 -8.33 6.40 -15.21
C GLY A 205 -8.53 6.77 -13.74
N TYR A 206 -7.44 6.97 -12.99
CA TYR A 206 -7.53 7.39 -11.59
C TYR A 206 -7.40 8.91 -11.45
N SER A 207 -7.97 9.47 -10.39
CA SER A 207 -7.60 10.82 -9.97
C SER A 207 -6.11 10.86 -9.57
N PHE A 208 -5.48 12.03 -9.64
CA PHE A 208 -4.07 12.18 -9.30
C PHE A 208 -3.87 13.39 -8.39
N ILE A 209 -3.62 13.13 -7.11
CA ILE A 209 -3.52 14.15 -6.08
C ILE A 209 -2.16 14.02 -5.39
N PRO A 210 -1.14 14.83 -5.80
CA PRO A 210 0.18 14.75 -5.22
C PRO A 210 0.33 15.69 -4.02
N PHE A 211 1.08 15.25 -2.99
CA PHE A 211 1.45 16.02 -1.81
C PHE A 211 2.93 15.87 -1.52
N VAL A 212 3.61 16.96 -1.17
CA VAL A 212 4.95 16.90 -0.58
C VAL A 212 4.83 17.22 0.90
N LEU A 213 5.16 16.25 1.75
CA LEU A 213 5.09 16.37 3.20
C LEU A 213 6.47 16.20 3.83
N ASN A 214 6.70 16.91 4.94
CA ASN A 214 7.91 16.78 5.74
C ASN A 214 7.57 16.14 7.08
N SER A 215 8.29 15.10 7.48
CA SER A 215 8.04 14.37 8.73
C SER A 215 8.08 15.26 9.97
N LYS A 216 8.94 16.30 9.97
CA LYS A 216 9.02 17.21 11.11
C LYS A 216 7.76 18.04 11.32
N ASP A 217 7.02 18.33 10.24
CA ASP A 217 5.83 19.20 10.29
C ASP A 217 4.57 18.41 10.65
N TYR A 218 4.55 17.10 10.34
CA TYR A 218 3.38 16.23 10.50
C TYR A 218 3.59 15.07 11.47
N GLY A 219 4.84 14.60 11.63
CA GLY A 219 5.15 13.40 12.43
C GLY A 219 5.55 13.71 13.89
N GLN A 220 5.65 14.98 14.27
CA GLN A 220 6.15 15.41 15.59
C GLN A 220 7.52 14.80 15.96
N VAL A 221 8.35 14.54 14.95
CA VAL A 221 9.68 13.97 15.12
C VAL A 221 10.76 15.00 14.71
N PRO A 222 11.92 15.05 15.39
CA PRO A 222 12.99 15.99 15.05
C PRO A 222 13.80 15.55 13.81
N GLN A 223 13.11 15.08 12.78
CA GLN A 223 13.71 14.60 11.54
C GLN A 223 13.14 15.32 10.35
N THR A 224 13.97 15.92 9.52
CA THR A 224 13.58 16.50 8.24
C THR A 224 13.63 15.41 7.17
N ARG A 225 12.45 14.91 6.77
CA ARG A 225 12.29 13.94 5.69
C ARG A 225 11.14 14.36 4.79
N GLU A 226 11.48 14.90 3.63
CA GLU A 226 10.48 15.29 2.63
C GLU A 226 10.18 14.12 1.70
N ARG A 227 8.89 13.84 1.50
CA ARG A 227 8.39 12.78 0.63
C ARG A 227 7.22 13.28 -0.20
N ILE A 228 7.18 12.84 -1.44
CA ILE A 228 5.97 12.99 -2.24
C ILE A 228 5.06 11.79 -2.00
N TYR A 229 3.80 12.09 -1.75
CA TYR A 229 2.71 11.12 -1.71
C TYR A 229 1.78 11.41 -2.87
N MET A 230 1.38 10.37 -3.58
CA MET A 230 0.47 10.45 -4.73
C MET A 230 -0.74 9.59 -4.39
N VAL A 231 -1.91 10.23 -4.27
CA VAL A 231 -3.17 9.57 -3.97
C VAL A 231 -4.03 9.56 -5.23
N GLY A 232 -4.63 8.42 -5.52
CA GLY A 232 -5.58 8.28 -6.59
C GLY A 232 -6.81 7.49 -6.17
N PHE A 233 -7.94 7.86 -6.73
CA PHE A 233 -9.20 7.15 -6.60
C PHE A 233 -9.66 6.74 -7.99
N ARG A 234 -10.18 5.51 -8.13
CA ARG A 234 -10.70 5.03 -9.39
C ARG A 234 -11.92 5.85 -9.80
N ASN A 235 -11.91 6.37 -11.04
CA ASN A 235 -13.04 7.11 -11.60
C ASN A 235 -14.17 6.13 -11.92
N GLU A 236 -15.03 5.85 -10.95
CA GLU A 236 -16.35 5.29 -11.22
C GLU A 236 -17.30 6.45 -11.55
N ALA A 237 -18.31 6.24 -12.36
CA ALA A 237 -19.26 7.29 -12.78
C ALA A 237 -19.93 8.06 -11.63
N LYS A 238 -19.91 7.51 -10.42
CA LYS A 238 -20.29 8.19 -9.18
C LYS A 238 -19.27 9.24 -8.71
N TYR A 239 -18.05 9.20 -9.22
CA TYR A 239 -16.94 10.07 -8.83
C TYR A 239 -16.67 11.19 -9.83
N ASP A 240 -17.25 11.18 -11.04
CA ASP A 240 -17.13 12.27 -12.02
C ASP A 240 -17.61 13.63 -11.48
N ASN A 241 -18.55 13.61 -10.53
CA ASN A 241 -18.93 14.81 -9.79
C ASN A 241 -17.89 15.26 -8.74
N TYR A 242 -16.84 14.46 -8.50
CA TYR A 242 -15.89 14.70 -7.41
C TYR A 242 -14.65 15.48 -7.81
N GLU A 243 -14.24 15.49 -9.07
CA GLU A 243 -13.22 16.48 -9.50
C GLU A 243 -13.71 17.92 -9.24
N ASN A 244 -15.02 18.14 -9.28
CA ASN A 244 -15.66 19.39 -8.88
C ASN A 244 -15.99 19.49 -7.39
N ASN A 245 -15.97 18.37 -6.65
CA ASN A 245 -16.37 18.25 -5.25
C ASN A 245 -15.31 17.59 -4.35
N ILE A 246 -14.01 17.64 -4.67
CA ILE A 246 -12.92 17.18 -3.80
C ILE A 246 -13.02 17.80 -2.38
N GLY A 247 -13.83 18.83 -2.19
CA GLY A 247 -14.19 19.38 -0.89
C GLY A 247 -15.13 18.53 -0.05
N VAL A 248 -15.70 17.47 -0.54
CA VAL A 248 -16.67 16.64 0.20
C VAL A 248 -16.03 15.42 0.85
N TYR A 249 -14.89 14.91 0.34
CA TYR A 249 -14.14 13.89 1.06
C TYR A 249 -13.18 14.50 2.04
N HIS A 250 -13.65 14.89 3.18
CA HIS A 250 -12.95 15.11 4.46
C HIS A 250 -11.45 15.48 4.47
N PHE A 251 -10.80 15.65 3.35
CA PHE A 251 -9.82 16.68 3.15
C PHE A 251 -10.64 17.98 3.01
N ARG A 252 -10.98 18.64 4.08
CA ARG A 252 -11.27 20.08 4.03
C ARG A 252 -9.98 20.75 3.57
N LEU A 253 -9.68 20.62 2.30
CA LEU A 253 -8.83 21.55 1.60
C LEU A 253 -9.61 22.85 1.65
N ASP A 254 -9.17 23.74 2.49
CA ASP A 254 -9.82 25.03 2.57
C ASP A 254 -9.78 25.73 1.19
N LYS A 255 -10.56 26.79 1.04
CA LYS A 255 -10.70 27.51 -0.23
C LYS A 255 -9.36 28.04 -0.76
N GLU A 256 -8.42 28.36 0.11
CA GLU A 256 -7.06 28.80 -0.22
C GLU A 256 -6.23 27.68 -0.89
N TYR A 257 -6.33 26.46 -0.41
CA TYR A 257 -5.62 25.32 -0.99
C TYR A 257 -6.13 24.99 -2.41
N ARG A 258 -7.43 25.11 -2.67
CA ARG A 258 -7.98 24.96 -4.02
C ARG A 258 -7.44 26.00 -5.00
N THR A 259 -7.26 27.23 -4.52
CA THR A 259 -6.69 28.33 -5.29
C THR A 259 -5.22 28.05 -5.59
N LEU A 260 -4.47 27.49 -4.65
CA LEU A 260 -3.06 27.12 -4.81
C LEU A 260 -2.86 25.95 -5.77
N LEU A 261 -3.71 24.92 -5.72
CA LEU A 261 -3.65 23.81 -6.70
C LEU A 261 -4.01 24.27 -8.12
N LYS A 262 -4.87 25.28 -8.26
CA LYS A 262 -5.22 25.85 -9.56
C LYS A 262 -4.15 26.79 -10.14
N ASN A 263 -3.38 27.45 -9.29
CA ASN A 263 -2.51 28.56 -9.70
C ASN A 263 -1.02 28.27 -9.63
N ARG A 264 -0.59 27.09 -9.18
CA ARG A 264 0.85 26.79 -9.04
C ARG A 264 1.21 25.42 -9.61
N GLU A 265 2.08 25.45 -10.60
CA GLU A 265 3.08 24.43 -10.77
C GLU A 265 3.78 24.20 -9.43
N MET A 266 3.89 22.94 -8.99
CA MET A 266 4.25 22.45 -7.66
C MET A 266 5.62 22.89 -7.11
N THR A 267 5.95 24.18 -7.14
CA THR A 267 7.32 24.62 -6.78
C THR A 267 7.49 25.03 -5.31
N ASN A 268 6.45 25.22 -4.50
CA ASN A 268 6.67 25.66 -3.11
C ASN A 268 5.51 25.33 -2.14
N ILE A 269 5.28 24.04 -1.87
CA ILE A 269 4.40 23.62 -0.76
C ILE A 269 5.12 23.70 0.60
N SER A 270 6.44 23.91 0.61
CA SER A 270 7.27 23.91 1.82
C SER A 270 7.04 25.04 2.82
N THR A 271 6.23 26.05 2.49
CA THR A 271 6.02 27.22 3.35
C THR A 271 4.63 27.37 3.94
N MET A 272 3.75 26.38 3.76
CA MET A 272 2.41 26.44 4.31
C MET A 272 2.29 25.77 5.66
N ASN A 273 1.95 26.55 6.68
CA ASN A 273 1.53 26.05 8.00
C ASN A 273 0.16 25.38 7.89
N PHE A 274 0.15 24.09 7.52
CA PHE A 274 -1.06 23.29 7.58
C PHE A 274 -1.26 22.77 8.99
N LYS A 275 -2.22 23.34 9.72
CA LYS A 275 -2.88 22.60 10.80
C LYS A 275 -3.83 21.61 10.14
N ILE A 276 -3.34 20.40 9.82
CA ILE A 276 -4.23 19.27 9.58
C ILE A 276 -4.84 18.94 10.94
N PRO A 277 -6.17 19.03 11.12
CA PRO A 277 -6.78 18.50 12.33
C PRO A 277 -6.51 17.00 12.34
N VAL A 278 -5.63 16.54 13.22
CA VAL A 278 -5.49 15.12 13.54
C VAL A 278 -6.64 14.75 14.48
N PRO A 279 -7.41 13.69 14.22
CA PRO A 279 -7.06 12.57 13.36
C PRO A 279 -7.73 12.65 11.98
N LEU A 280 -7.01 12.32 10.94
CA LEU A 280 -7.59 11.90 9.67
C LEU A 280 -8.49 10.67 9.94
N LYS A 281 -9.75 10.91 10.27
CA LYS A 281 -10.77 9.88 10.15
C LYS A 281 -11.01 9.71 8.66
N LEU A 282 -10.34 8.77 8.03
CA LEU A 282 -10.77 8.20 6.76
C LEU A 282 -12.13 7.52 7.04
N THR A 283 -13.18 8.30 7.01
CA THR A 283 -14.53 7.74 7.00
C THR A 283 -14.82 7.38 5.55
N ILE A 284 -14.40 6.19 5.15
CA ILE A 284 -14.88 5.60 3.91
C ILE A 284 -16.35 5.28 4.18
N GLY A 285 -17.23 6.13 3.70
CA GLY A 285 -18.66 5.85 3.71
C GLY A 285 -18.93 4.68 2.79
N ILE A 286 -19.09 3.49 3.36
CA ILE A 286 -19.62 2.31 2.70
C ILE A 286 -21.13 2.35 2.96
N SER A 287 -21.88 2.73 1.96
CA SER A 287 -23.31 2.45 1.88
C SER A 287 -23.54 1.40 0.80
#